data_3643254dacbfb18b3ec126370e00c30b
#
_entry.id   3643254dacbfb18b3ec126370e00c30b
#
_cell.length_a   1.000
_cell.length_b   1.000
_cell.length_c   1.000
_cell.angle_alpha   90.00
_cell.angle_beta   90.00
_cell.angle_gamma   90.00
#
_symmetry.space_group_name_H-M   'P 1'
#
loop_
_entity.id
_entity.type
_entity.pdbx_description
1 polymer ?
#
loop_
_entity_poly.entity_id
_entity_poly.type
_entity_poly.pdbx_seq_one_letter_code
_entity_poly.pdbx_strand_id
1 'polypeptide(L)'
;GALGYFFMMQELGRQLKEQDIHPRYLVASSGSLGTFSGMWLGAKYFNVGLEVVPVAVDPLASCREVPAADLINRTSKKYGLGLTCTPEELKINLSYAGLGYNIPDADTQEAMRILASTEAIFVDPCYTGKSFRGYLDLVQNVFAHGDGAIYLHTGGIPAIWTKEHLDSMQDRFWN
;
A
#
# COMPACT_ATOMS: atom_id res chain seq x y z
N GLY A 1 0.87 -3.47 15.04
CA GLY A 1 1.18 -3.00 13.67
C GLY A 1 0.65 -1.59 13.39
N ALA A 2 -0.64 -1.29 13.68
CA ALA A 2 -1.24 -0.02 13.27
C ALA A 2 -0.55 1.24 13.82
N LEU A 3 -0.07 1.24 15.07
CA LEU A 3 0.57 2.42 15.66
C LEU A 3 1.84 2.89 14.95
N GLY A 4 2.65 1.99 14.44
CA GLY A 4 3.85 2.39 13.69
C GLY A 4 3.49 3.25 12.49
N TYR A 5 2.47 2.83 11.74
CA TYR A 5 1.99 3.59 10.57
C TYR A 5 1.17 4.83 10.94
N PHE A 6 0.53 4.84 12.11
CA PHE A 6 -0.09 6.04 12.65
C PHE A 6 0.95 7.16 12.87
N PHE A 7 2.05 6.86 13.54
CA PHE A 7 3.13 7.83 13.75
C PHE A 7 3.94 8.12 12.47
N MET A 8 4.07 7.14 11.57
CA MET A 8 4.66 7.39 10.24
C MET A 8 3.90 8.50 9.50
N MET A 9 2.57 8.55 9.60
CA MET A 9 1.77 9.62 8.98
C MET A 9 2.06 11.00 9.58
N GLN A 10 2.34 11.08 10.88
CA GLN A 10 2.79 12.34 11.51
C GLN A 10 4.12 12.81 10.92
N GLU A 11 5.07 11.90 10.81
CA GLU A 11 6.39 12.19 10.23
C GLU A 11 6.28 12.58 8.76
N LEU A 12 5.53 11.81 7.97
CA LEU A 12 5.29 12.10 6.56
C LEU A 12 4.68 13.49 6.36
N GLY A 13 3.65 13.84 7.15
CA GLY A 13 3.01 15.16 7.07
C GLY A 13 3.99 16.30 7.40
N ARG A 14 4.95 16.10 8.33
CA ARG A 14 6.02 17.05 8.62
C ARG A 14 6.97 17.17 7.43
N GLN A 15 7.45 16.06 6.88
CA GLN A 15 8.37 16.02 5.73
C GLN A 15 7.78 16.68 4.49
N LEU A 16 6.52 16.44 4.19
CA LEU A 16 5.83 17.05 3.06
C LEU A 16 5.78 18.59 3.19
N LYS A 17 5.50 19.10 4.39
CA LYS A 17 5.51 20.55 4.66
C LYS A 17 6.91 21.14 4.55
N GLU A 18 7.93 20.47 5.07
CA GLU A 18 9.33 20.94 5.01
C GLU A 18 9.88 20.98 3.58
N GLN A 19 9.42 20.08 2.72
CA GLN A 19 9.85 20.00 1.33
C GLN A 19 8.94 20.77 0.35
N ASP A 20 7.85 21.36 0.84
CA ASP A 20 6.84 22.04 0.03
C ASP A 20 6.24 21.13 -1.07
N ILE A 21 5.98 19.87 -0.73
CA ILE A 21 5.40 18.86 -1.63
C ILE A 21 3.95 18.59 -1.23
N HIS A 22 3.04 18.65 -2.21
CA HIS A 22 1.60 18.56 -2.00
C HIS A 22 0.95 17.41 -2.80
N PRO A 23 1.31 16.13 -2.52
CA PRO A 23 0.66 15.00 -3.16
C PRO A 23 -0.76 14.83 -2.61
N ARG A 24 -1.62 14.24 -3.44
CA ARG A 24 -2.99 13.94 -3.06
C ARG A 24 -3.14 12.51 -2.54
N TYR A 25 -2.39 11.56 -3.07
CA TYR A 25 -2.58 10.15 -2.81
C TYR A 25 -1.37 9.51 -2.11
N LEU A 26 -1.64 8.55 -1.21
CA LEU A 26 -0.66 7.65 -0.63
C LEU A 26 -1.09 6.21 -0.91
N VAL A 27 -0.38 5.53 -1.82
CA VAL A 27 -0.66 4.15 -2.21
C VAL A 27 0.23 3.19 -1.43
N ALA A 28 -0.34 2.14 -0.86
CA ALA A 28 0.39 1.12 -0.13
C ALA A 28 -0.27 -0.25 -0.19
N SER A 29 0.51 -1.30 0.10
CA SER A 29 0.02 -2.67 0.23
C SER A 29 -0.93 -2.82 1.43
N SER A 30 -2.00 -3.57 1.24
CA SER A 30 -2.95 -3.94 2.30
C SER A 30 -3.18 -5.45 2.32
N GLY A 31 -2.74 -6.10 3.38
CA GLY A 31 -3.00 -7.52 3.66
C GLY A 31 -3.73 -7.68 4.99
N SER A 32 -2.99 -7.73 6.11
CA SER A 32 -3.55 -7.87 7.47
C SER A 32 -4.27 -6.62 8.00
N LEU A 33 -4.47 -5.61 7.19
CA LEU A 33 -5.11 -4.32 7.49
C LEU A 33 -4.39 -3.41 8.50
N GLY A 34 -3.35 -3.89 9.18
CA GLY A 34 -2.64 -3.11 10.19
C GLY A 34 -1.99 -1.84 9.63
N THR A 35 -1.31 -1.95 8.49
CA THR A 35 -0.70 -0.82 7.78
C THR A 35 -1.75 0.20 7.36
N PHE A 36 -2.78 -0.25 6.66
CA PHE A 36 -3.87 0.61 6.20
C PHE A 36 -4.59 1.32 7.35
N SER A 37 -4.99 0.58 8.38
CA SER A 37 -5.68 1.18 9.55
C SER A 37 -4.83 2.24 10.24
N GLY A 38 -3.51 2.01 10.37
CA GLY A 38 -2.60 2.99 10.94
C GLY A 38 -2.48 4.24 10.08
N MET A 39 -2.32 4.09 8.77
CA MET A 39 -2.25 5.22 7.83
C MET A 39 -3.55 6.01 7.81
N TRP A 40 -4.71 5.34 7.76
CA TRP A 40 -6.01 6.01 7.76
C TRP A 40 -6.22 6.84 9.03
N LEU A 41 -5.97 6.23 10.20
CA LEU A 41 -6.04 6.94 11.49
C LEU A 41 -5.09 8.12 11.54
N GLY A 42 -3.84 7.94 11.14
CA GLY A 42 -2.84 9.00 11.16
C GLY A 42 -3.15 10.12 10.18
N ALA A 43 -3.61 9.81 8.96
CA ALA A 43 -4.01 10.80 7.97
C ALA A 43 -5.12 11.72 8.49
N LYS A 44 -6.12 11.13 9.15
CA LYS A 44 -7.25 11.86 9.74
C LYS A 44 -6.83 12.64 11.00
N TYR A 45 -6.13 11.99 11.92
CA TYR A 45 -5.77 12.57 13.21
C TYR A 45 -4.81 13.76 13.09
N PHE A 46 -3.78 13.63 12.25
CA PHE A 46 -2.79 14.67 12.01
C PHE A 46 -3.16 15.63 10.87
N ASN A 47 -4.31 15.43 10.23
CA ASN A 47 -4.79 16.23 9.09
C ASN A 47 -3.70 16.38 8.00
N VAL A 48 -3.16 15.25 7.55
CA VAL A 48 -2.02 15.24 6.61
C VAL A 48 -2.41 15.67 5.19
N GLY A 49 -3.71 15.61 4.86
CA GLY A 49 -4.22 16.01 3.54
C GLY A 49 -4.07 14.92 2.45
N LEU A 50 -3.61 13.72 2.81
CA LEU A 50 -3.46 12.59 1.89
C LEU A 50 -4.68 11.68 1.90
N GLU A 51 -5.13 11.27 0.72
CA GLU A 51 -6.04 10.15 0.54
C GLU A 51 -5.23 8.84 0.54
N VAL A 52 -5.51 7.97 1.51
CA VAL A 52 -4.84 6.66 1.61
C VAL A 52 -5.52 5.67 0.69
N VAL A 53 -4.78 5.12 -0.26
CA VAL A 53 -5.24 4.14 -1.26
C VAL A 53 -4.63 2.77 -0.97
N PRO A 54 -5.34 1.90 -0.22
CA PRO A 54 -4.87 0.55 0.08
C PRO A 54 -5.08 -0.36 -1.14
N VAL A 55 -4.00 -0.98 -1.61
CA VAL A 55 -4.04 -2.02 -2.63
C VAL A 55 -3.98 -3.39 -1.95
N ALA A 56 -5.05 -4.16 -2.06
CA ALA A 56 -5.12 -5.50 -1.48
C ALA A 56 -4.11 -6.45 -2.16
N VAL A 57 -3.44 -7.24 -1.35
CA VAL A 57 -2.50 -8.28 -1.82
C VAL A 57 -3.13 -9.67 -1.87
N ASP A 58 -4.36 -9.78 -1.36
CA ASP A 58 -5.16 -10.99 -1.30
C ASP A 58 -6.65 -10.65 -1.51
N PRO A 59 -7.41 -11.41 -2.33
CA PRO A 59 -8.84 -11.17 -2.54
C PRO A 59 -9.73 -11.60 -1.37
N LEU A 60 -9.17 -12.13 -0.27
CA LEU A 60 -9.94 -12.66 0.86
C LEU A 60 -10.85 -11.61 1.52
N ALA A 61 -11.99 -12.07 2.00
CA ALA A 61 -12.97 -11.22 2.70
C ALA A 61 -12.40 -10.56 3.98
N SER A 62 -11.41 -11.20 4.63
CA SER A 62 -10.70 -10.66 5.79
C SER A 62 -9.85 -9.42 5.50
N CYS A 63 -9.58 -9.15 4.21
CA CYS A 63 -8.81 -7.99 3.75
C CYS A 63 -9.72 -6.85 3.25
N ARG A 64 -11.01 -6.84 3.61
CA ARG A 64 -12.04 -5.92 3.11
C ARG A 64 -12.39 -4.80 4.11
N GLU A 65 -13.32 -3.97 3.68
CA GLU A 65 -13.73 -2.73 4.36
C GLU A 65 -14.31 -2.97 5.76
N VAL A 66 -15.15 -4.01 5.94
CA VAL A 66 -15.78 -4.30 7.24
C VAL A 66 -14.74 -4.66 8.32
N PRO A 67 -13.83 -5.63 8.12
CA PRO A 67 -12.75 -5.87 9.07
C PRO A 67 -11.81 -4.68 9.26
N ALA A 68 -11.60 -3.87 8.23
CA ALA A 68 -10.76 -2.67 8.31
C ALA A 68 -11.39 -1.61 9.22
N ALA A 69 -12.68 -1.32 9.04
CA ALA A 69 -13.42 -0.38 9.88
C ALA A 69 -13.45 -0.85 11.35
N ASP A 70 -13.65 -2.14 11.59
CA ASP A 70 -13.59 -2.71 12.95
C ASP A 70 -12.21 -2.52 13.59
N LEU A 71 -11.12 -2.81 12.86
CA LEU A 71 -9.75 -2.62 13.35
C LEU A 71 -9.44 -1.14 13.62
N ILE A 72 -9.86 -0.23 12.75
CA ILE A 72 -9.72 1.22 12.91
C ILE A 72 -10.43 1.67 14.19
N ASN A 73 -11.70 1.30 14.37
CA ASN A 73 -12.50 1.72 15.51
C ASN A 73 -11.98 1.16 16.83
N ARG A 74 -11.57 -0.12 16.87
CA ARG A 74 -10.94 -0.72 18.06
C ARG A 74 -9.62 -0.04 18.41
N THR A 75 -8.81 0.30 17.39
CA THR A 75 -7.54 1.01 17.61
C THR A 75 -7.79 2.42 18.12
N SER A 76 -8.70 3.16 17.49
CA SER A 76 -9.08 4.51 17.92
C SER A 76 -9.58 4.53 19.35
N LYS A 77 -10.49 3.61 19.71
CA LYS A 77 -11.01 3.48 21.10
C LYS A 77 -9.91 3.16 22.10
N LYS A 78 -9.02 2.20 21.75
CA LYS A 78 -7.93 1.77 22.64
C LYS A 78 -6.97 2.88 22.99
N TYR A 79 -6.71 3.79 22.07
CA TYR A 79 -5.74 4.88 22.24
C TYR A 79 -6.37 6.26 22.40
N GLY A 80 -7.70 6.33 22.56
CA GLY A 80 -8.38 7.60 22.83
C GLY A 80 -8.30 8.61 21.69
N LEU A 81 -8.25 8.16 20.42
CA LEU A 81 -8.05 9.06 19.28
C LEU A 81 -9.31 9.84 18.89
N GLY A 82 -10.49 9.43 19.36
CA GLY A 82 -11.76 10.12 19.11
C GLY A 82 -12.26 10.02 17.66
N LEU A 83 -11.70 9.11 16.86
CA LEU A 83 -12.09 8.89 15.46
C LEU A 83 -12.99 7.66 15.36
N THR A 84 -13.95 7.75 14.44
CA THR A 84 -14.81 6.62 14.03
C THR A 84 -14.74 6.47 12.53
N CYS A 85 -14.96 5.24 12.03
CA CYS A 85 -14.94 4.90 10.64
C CYS A 85 -16.07 3.91 10.33
N THR A 86 -16.78 4.11 9.22
CA THR A 86 -17.71 3.13 8.67
C THR A 86 -17.08 2.39 7.47
N PRO A 87 -17.53 1.16 7.15
CA PRO A 87 -17.01 0.45 5.99
C PRO A 87 -17.16 1.21 4.67
N GLU A 88 -18.24 2.01 4.54
CA GLU A 88 -18.56 2.80 3.34
C GLU A 88 -17.56 3.94 3.08
N GLU A 89 -16.86 4.38 4.12
CA GLU A 89 -15.80 5.40 4.01
C GLU A 89 -14.49 4.83 3.46
N LEU A 90 -14.39 3.50 3.39
CA LEU A 90 -13.17 2.82 2.97
C LEU A 90 -13.31 2.29 1.53
N LYS A 91 -12.21 2.36 0.78
CA LYS A 91 -12.13 1.84 -0.59
C LYS A 91 -10.85 1.02 -0.71
N ILE A 92 -10.94 -0.28 -0.49
CA ILE A 92 -9.81 -1.17 -0.66
C ILE A 92 -9.79 -1.66 -2.10
N ASN A 93 -8.70 -1.34 -2.82
CA ASN A 93 -8.56 -1.73 -4.22
C ASN A 93 -8.15 -3.20 -4.33
N LEU A 94 -9.01 -4.02 -4.92
CA LEU A 94 -8.80 -5.45 -5.10
C LEU A 94 -8.31 -5.85 -6.50
N SER A 95 -8.28 -4.90 -7.43
CA SER A 95 -7.99 -5.17 -8.85
C SER A 95 -6.60 -5.76 -9.07
N TYR A 96 -5.69 -5.55 -8.13
CA TYR A 96 -4.28 -5.96 -8.24
C TYR A 96 -3.92 -7.11 -7.28
N ALA A 97 -4.89 -7.68 -6.56
CA ALA A 97 -4.65 -8.77 -5.61
C ALA A 97 -4.18 -10.08 -6.28
N GLY A 98 -4.45 -10.22 -7.59
CA GLY A 98 -4.13 -11.43 -8.33
C GLY A 98 -4.97 -12.62 -7.88
N LEU A 99 -4.43 -13.83 -8.05
CA LEU A 99 -5.11 -15.09 -7.69
C LEU A 99 -5.12 -15.37 -6.18
N GLY A 100 -4.30 -14.67 -5.40
CA GLY A 100 -4.22 -14.87 -3.96
C GLY A 100 -2.88 -14.45 -3.36
N TYR A 101 -2.79 -14.63 -2.03
CA TYR A 101 -1.59 -14.33 -1.28
C TYR A 101 -0.40 -15.15 -1.75
N ASN A 102 0.74 -14.52 -1.94
CA ASN A 102 2.00 -15.15 -2.35
C ASN A 102 1.95 -15.92 -3.69
N ILE A 103 0.93 -15.67 -4.52
CA ILE A 103 0.85 -16.26 -5.85
C ILE A 103 1.42 -15.24 -6.85
N PRO A 104 2.56 -15.58 -7.50
CA PRO A 104 3.17 -14.71 -8.52
C PRO A 104 2.25 -14.54 -9.73
N ASP A 105 2.24 -13.34 -10.29
CA ASP A 105 1.60 -13.05 -11.58
C ASP A 105 2.53 -12.24 -12.48
N ALA A 106 2.33 -12.40 -13.78
CA ALA A 106 3.19 -11.85 -14.80
C ALA A 106 3.26 -10.31 -14.78
N ASP A 107 2.13 -9.66 -14.52
CA ASP A 107 2.05 -8.19 -14.52
C ASP A 107 2.72 -7.60 -13.29
N THR A 108 2.61 -8.29 -12.15
CA THR A 108 3.36 -7.90 -10.93
C THR A 108 4.87 -8.01 -11.16
N GLN A 109 5.32 -9.11 -11.79
CA GLN A 109 6.74 -9.28 -12.12
C GLN A 109 7.24 -8.21 -13.09
N GLU A 110 6.44 -7.83 -14.08
CA GLU A 110 6.79 -6.74 -15.00
C GLU A 110 6.89 -5.39 -14.28
N ALA A 111 5.97 -5.07 -13.39
CA ALA A 111 6.05 -3.86 -12.57
C ALA A 111 7.32 -3.84 -11.71
N MET A 112 7.68 -4.99 -11.10
CA MET A 112 8.93 -5.15 -10.35
C MET A 112 10.16 -4.90 -11.23
N ARG A 113 10.18 -5.46 -12.44
CA ARG A 113 11.26 -5.27 -13.42
C ARG A 113 11.41 -3.80 -13.81
N ILE A 114 10.30 -3.12 -14.09
CA ILE A 114 10.30 -1.68 -14.42
C ILE A 114 10.97 -0.90 -13.30
N LEU A 115 10.51 -1.06 -12.04
CA LEU A 115 11.04 -0.31 -10.91
C LEU A 115 12.53 -0.59 -10.67
N ALA A 116 12.93 -1.87 -10.76
CA ALA A 116 14.34 -2.24 -10.59
C ALA A 116 15.25 -1.66 -11.69
N SER A 117 14.78 -1.65 -12.94
CA SER A 117 15.60 -1.17 -14.08
C SER A 117 15.64 0.35 -14.22
N THR A 118 14.62 1.07 -13.76
CA THR A 118 14.56 2.54 -13.88
C THR A 118 15.08 3.26 -12.65
N GLU A 119 14.79 2.72 -11.46
CA GLU A 119 15.06 3.40 -10.18
C GLU A 119 16.04 2.64 -9.27
N ALA A 120 16.47 1.44 -9.66
CA ALA A 120 17.27 0.53 -8.82
C ALA A 120 16.61 0.20 -7.47
N ILE A 121 15.28 0.21 -7.41
CA ILE A 121 14.49 -0.12 -6.22
C ILE A 121 13.86 -1.50 -6.41
N PHE A 122 14.03 -2.37 -5.41
CA PHE A 122 13.49 -3.72 -5.42
C PHE A 122 12.25 -3.81 -4.55
N VAL A 123 11.21 -4.46 -5.06
CA VAL A 123 9.96 -4.80 -4.37
C VAL A 123 9.71 -6.30 -4.45
N ASP A 124 8.97 -6.86 -3.50
CA ASP A 124 8.69 -8.28 -3.43
C ASP A 124 7.44 -8.69 -4.25
N PRO A 125 7.35 -9.92 -4.75
CA PRO A 125 6.22 -10.35 -5.57
C PRO A 125 4.92 -10.60 -4.79
N CYS A 126 5.00 -10.67 -3.45
CA CYS A 126 3.86 -11.00 -2.59
C CYS A 126 3.04 -9.77 -2.18
N TYR A 127 3.72 -8.70 -1.75
CA TYR A 127 3.13 -7.47 -1.20
C TYR A 127 3.43 -6.25 -2.05
N THR A 128 4.67 -5.80 -2.01
CA THR A 128 5.03 -4.50 -2.55
C THR A 128 5.03 -4.46 -4.06
N GLY A 129 5.33 -5.54 -4.74
CA GLY A 129 5.19 -5.63 -6.21
C GLY A 129 3.74 -5.47 -6.68
N LYS A 130 2.78 -6.14 -6.02
CA LYS A 130 1.36 -6.01 -6.37
C LYS A 130 0.84 -4.58 -6.17
N SER A 131 1.18 -3.96 -5.05
CA SER A 131 0.77 -2.58 -4.81
C SER A 131 1.52 -1.58 -5.69
N PHE A 132 2.74 -1.86 -6.09
CA PHE A 132 3.46 -1.01 -7.06
C PHE A 132 2.86 -1.13 -8.46
N ARG A 133 2.47 -2.34 -8.90
CA ARG A 133 1.67 -2.51 -10.11
C ARG A 133 0.40 -1.65 -10.06
N GLY A 134 -0.32 -1.71 -8.92
CA GLY A 134 -1.49 -0.87 -8.72
C GLY A 134 -1.17 0.62 -8.74
N TYR A 135 -0.07 1.04 -8.13
CA TYR A 135 0.38 2.43 -8.16
C TYR A 135 0.62 2.92 -9.59
N LEU A 136 1.32 2.16 -10.43
CA LEU A 136 1.58 2.51 -11.82
C LEU A 136 0.28 2.71 -12.61
N ASP A 137 -0.65 1.77 -12.51
CA ASP A 137 -1.93 1.85 -13.23
C ASP A 137 -2.79 3.02 -12.72
N LEU A 138 -2.87 3.22 -11.39
CA LEU A 138 -3.62 4.31 -10.78
C LEU A 138 -3.11 5.67 -11.22
N VAL A 139 -1.79 5.86 -11.27
CA VAL A 139 -1.17 7.12 -11.71
C VAL A 139 -1.39 7.37 -13.20
N GLN A 140 -1.35 6.32 -14.02
CA GLN A 140 -1.49 6.45 -15.47
C GLN A 140 -2.95 6.61 -15.92
N ASN A 141 -3.90 5.92 -15.28
CA ASN A 141 -5.23 5.71 -15.83
C ASN A 141 -6.38 6.19 -14.93
N VAL A 142 -6.14 6.45 -13.62
CA VAL A 142 -7.21 6.71 -12.66
C VAL A 142 -7.09 8.07 -11.97
N PHE A 143 -5.90 8.43 -11.49
CA PHE A 143 -5.72 9.72 -10.82
C PHE A 143 -5.79 10.88 -11.80
N ALA A 144 -6.32 12.01 -11.35
CA ALA A 144 -6.42 13.18 -12.20
C ALA A 144 -5.02 13.69 -12.59
N HIS A 145 -4.90 14.16 -13.83
CA HIS A 145 -3.63 14.68 -14.33
C HIS A 145 -3.15 15.87 -13.49
N GLY A 146 -1.97 15.77 -12.92
CA GLY A 146 -1.39 16.78 -12.02
C GLY A 146 -1.57 16.47 -10.53
N ASP A 147 -2.40 15.49 -10.15
CA ASP A 147 -2.44 15.00 -8.77
C ASP A 147 -1.15 14.21 -8.46
N GLY A 148 -0.41 14.65 -7.45
CA GLY A 148 0.76 13.92 -6.97
C GLY A 148 0.37 12.66 -6.21
N ALA A 149 1.16 11.59 -6.35
CA ALA A 149 0.97 10.35 -5.61
C ALA A 149 2.27 9.84 -5.01
N ILE A 150 2.20 9.37 -3.76
CA ILE A 150 3.30 8.70 -3.08
C ILE A 150 3.05 7.21 -3.12
N TYR A 151 4.07 6.42 -3.46
CA TYR A 151 4.11 5.00 -3.24
C TYR A 151 4.87 4.69 -1.94
N LEU A 152 4.23 3.99 -1.00
CA LEU A 152 4.86 3.59 0.25
C LEU A 152 5.45 2.18 0.13
N HIS A 153 6.76 2.09 0.11
CA HIS A 153 7.50 0.83 0.15
C HIS A 153 7.58 0.30 1.59
N THR A 154 6.84 -0.76 1.89
CA THR A 154 6.71 -1.32 3.25
C THR A 154 7.68 -2.46 3.57
N GLY A 155 8.64 -2.73 2.71
CA GLY A 155 9.61 -3.81 2.88
C GLY A 155 9.31 -5.05 2.02
N GLY A 156 9.59 -6.25 2.54
CA GLY A 156 9.30 -7.52 1.86
C GLY A 156 10.42 -8.07 0.97
N ILE A 157 11.49 -7.32 0.71
CA ILE A 157 12.60 -7.70 -0.19
C ILE A 157 13.13 -9.12 0.06
N PRO A 158 13.29 -9.64 1.30
CA PRO A 158 13.77 -11.00 1.50
C PRO A 158 12.94 -12.09 0.82
N ALA A 159 11.66 -11.84 0.53
CA ALA A 159 10.81 -12.78 -0.18
C ALA A 159 11.28 -13.06 -1.62
N ILE A 160 11.99 -12.12 -2.25
CA ILE A 160 12.56 -12.30 -3.61
C ILE A 160 13.49 -13.52 -3.66
N TRP A 161 14.21 -13.78 -2.57
CA TRP A 161 15.24 -14.82 -2.50
C TRP A 161 14.70 -16.20 -2.14
N THR A 162 13.39 -16.36 -1.97
CA THR A 162 12.80 -17.69 -1.82
C THR A 162 12.87 -18.46 -3.13
N LYS A 163 13.04 -19.79 -3.06
CA LYS A 163 13.15 -20.63 -4.27
C LYS A 163 11.98 -20.44 -5.21
N GLU A 164 10.76 -20.39 -4.68
CA GLU A 164 9.53 -20.22 -5.46
C GLU A 164 9.54 -18.94 -6.30
N HIS A 165 9.99 -17.83 -5.70
CA HIS A 165 10.02 -16.55 -6.40
C HIS A 165 11.18 -16.44 -7.37
N LEU A 166 12.37 -16.94 -7.01
CA LEU A 166 13.52 -16.99 -7.92
C LEU A 166 13.19 -17.81 -9.18
N ASP A 167 12.63 -19.00 -9.02
CA ASP A 167 12.26 -19.86 -10.15
C ASP A 167 11.21 -19.18 -11.05
N SER A 168 10.22 -18.50 -10.45
CA SER A 168 9.15 -17.81 -11.21
C SER A 168 9.63 -16.54 -11.95
N MET A 169 10.72 -15.92 -11.50
CA MET A 169 11.27 -14.69 -12.08
C MET A 169 12.41 -14.94 -13.05
N GLN A 170 12.97 -16.15 -13.09
CA GLN A 170 14.20 -16.48 -13.81
C GLN A 170 14.14 -16.06 -15.29
N ASP A 171 13.03 -16.36 -15.98
CA ASP A 171 12.86 -16.06 -17.38
C ASP A 171 12.66 -14.57 -17.70
N ARG A 172 12.27 -13.77 -16.71
CA ARG A 172 11.92 -12.35 -16.89
C ARG A 172 13.00 -11.38 -16.45
N PHE A 173 13.80 -11.76 -15.47
CA PHE A 173 14.81 -10.88 -14.88
C PHE A 173 16.24 -11.18 -15.36
N TRP A 174 16.49 -12.42 -15.82
CA TRP A 174 17.84 -12.89 -16.12
C TRP A 174 18.08 -13.20 -17.60
N ASN A 175 17.05 -13.21 -18.42
CA ASN A 175 17.11 -13.37 -19.88
C ASN A 175 16.58 -12.10 -20.58
#